data_c51958fddd2867f1817822c8e8d4ed2f
#
_entry.id   c51958fddd2867f1817822c8e8d4ed2f
#
_cell.length_a   1.000
_cell.length_b   1.000
_cell.length_c   1.000
_cell.angle_alpha   90.00
_cell.angle_beta   90.00
_cell.angle_gamma   90.00
#
_symmetry.space_group_name_H-M   'P 1'
#
loop_
_entity.id
_entity.type
_entity.pdbx_description
1 polymer ?
#
loop_
_entity_poly.entity_id
_entity_poly.type
_entity_poly.pdbx_seq_one_letter_code
_entity_poly.pdbx_strand_id
1 'polypeptide(L)'
;MNWQTSRFSIALNRPLVMGIVNATPDSFSDGGRYAQSARALQHCEQLIKDGADILDIGGVSSRRGSPAVGLVGELGGVLPVVRGAVSMGVPVSVDTYKPEVMRAVLDLGADIINDIWALRQPGAQAVVASHPACGVCLMHMHRDPQTMQASPMDGDIVLQVRRFLQESAESLCAMGVQPDRIVLDPGVGFGKTVEQNFSLLAHQAEFLADGYPLLAGWSRKSSLGAVTGLEVDQRMVPSVAAALLAVERGAHIVRVHDVRETVAALSVWSAARPSASLVR
;
A
#
# COMPACT_ATOMS: atom_id res chain seq x y z
N MET A 1 -3.52 1.46 -19.06
CA MET A 1 -2.30 1.47 -18.24
C MET A 1 -2.20 0.13 -17.52
N ASN A 2 -1.01 -0.44 -17.39
CA ASN A 2 -0.79 -1.68 -16.64
C ASN A 2 0.31 -1.47 -15.61
N TRP A 3 0.22 -2.17 -14.48
CA TRP A 3 1.30 -2.29 -13.51
C TRP A 3 2.02 -3.62 -13.71
N GLN A 4 3.28 -3.57 -14.10
CA GLN A 4 4.10 -4.76 -14.31
C GLN A 4 4.68 -5.24 -12.98
N THR A 5 4.52 -6.53 -12.71
CA THR A 5 5.03 -7.18 -11.50
C THR A 5 5.73 -8.49 -11.87
N SER A 6 6.27 -9.20 -10.88
CA SER A 6 7.07 -10.41 -11.13
C SER A 6 6.33 -11.46 -11.98
N ARG A 7 5.07 -11.72 -11.66
CA ARG A 7 4.26 -12.78 -12.29
C ARG A 7 3.05 -12.25 -13.06
N PHE A 8 2.67 -10.96 -12.87
CA PHE A 8 1.44 -10.41 -13.40
C PHE A 8 1.69 -9.10 -14.13
N SER A 9 0.89 -8.87 -15.18
CA SER A 9 0.65 -7.55 -15.78
C SER A 9 -0.75 -7.11 -15.35
N ILE A 10 -0.82 -6.26 -14.33
CA ILE A 10 -2.07 -5.90 -13.67
C ILE A 10 -2.72 -4.74 -14.43
N ALA A 11 -3.88 -4.98 -15.04
CA ALA A 11 -4.61 -3.95 -15.77
C ALA A 11 -5.26 -2.94 -14.81
N LEU A 12 -4.93 -1.64 -14.99
CA LEU A 12 -5.45 -0.53 -14.19
C LEU A 12 -6.61 0.20 -14.89
N ASN A 13 -7.48 -0.55 -15.54
CA ASN A 13 -8.65 -0.04 -16.27
C ASN A 13 -9.90 0.14 -15.38
N ARG A 14 -9.83 -0.31 -14.14
CA ARG A 14 -10.77 -0.10 -13.05
C ARG A 14 -10.03 0.10 -11.74
N PRO A 15 -10.67 0.65 -10.69
CA PRO A 15 -10.08 0.66 -9.37
C PRO A 15 -9.82 -0.75 -8.86
N LEU A 16 -8.63 -0.98 -8.29
CA LEU A 16 -8.23 -2.24 -7.68
C LEU A 16 -8.27 -2.15 -6.17
N VAL A 17 -8.58 -3.26 -5.52
CA VAL A 17 -8.62 -3.40 -4.06
C VAL A 17 -7.43 -4.21 -3.59
N MET A 18 -6.54 -3.57 -2.83
CA MET A 18 -5.41 -4.18 -2.16
C MET A 18 -5.77 -4.47 -0.70
N GLY A 19 -5.90 -5.74 -0.37
CA GLY A 19 -6.31 -6.19 0.97
C GLY A 19 -5.13 -6.31 1.92
N ILE A 20 -5.24 -5.72 3.12
CA ILE A 20 -4.19 -5.69 4.14
C ILE A 20 -4.17 -7.00 4.92
N VAL A 21 -3.00 -7.65 4.97
CA VAL A 21 -2.72 -8.86 5.74
C VAL A 21 -1.64 -8.58 6.78
N ASN A 22 -2.01 -8.59 8.07
CA ASN A 22 -1.04 -8.40 9.14
C ASN A 22 -0.40 -9.75 9.51
N ALA A 23 0.92 -9.83 9.37
CA ALA A 23 1.77 -10.98 9.70
C ALA A 23 2.69 -10.70 10.90
N THR A 24 2.26 -9.83 11.82
CA THR A 24 3.06 -9.44 13.01
C THR A 24 3.15 -10.57 14.02
N PRO A 25 4.33 -10.94 14.53
CA PRO A 25 4.47 -11.99 15.51
C PRO A 25 3.95 -11.56 16.89
N ASP A 26 2.90 -12.19 17.40
CA ASP A 26 2.34 -11.92 18.75
C ASP A 26 3.01 -12.71 19.90
N SER A 27 3.88 -13.69 19.63
CA SER A 27 4.58 -14.45 20.66
C SER A 27 5.86 -15.13 20.17
N PHE A 28 6.85 -15.24 21.06
CA PHE A 28 8.15 -15.84 20.81
C PHE A 28 8.16 -17.39 20.78
N SER A 29 7.01 -18.05 20.88
CA SER A 29 6.92 -19.51 20.85
C SER A 29 6.71 -20.04 19.42
N ASP A 30 7.36 -21.14 19.06
CA ASP A 30 7.22 -21.76 17.73
C ASP A 30 5.76 -22.18 17.43
N GLY A 31 5.03 -22.69 18.42
CA GLY A 31 3.61 -23.01 18.28
C GLY A 31 2.71 -21.79 17.99
N GLY A 32 3.05 -20.63 18.57
CA GLY A 32 2.36 -19.35 18.30
C GLY A 32 2.56 -18.88 16.87
N ARG A 33 3.76 -19.01 16.33
CA ARG A 33 4.09 -18.60 14.94
C ARG A 33 3.32 -19.43 13.90
N TYR A 34 3.22 -20.75 14.08
CA TYR A 34 2.46 -21.61 13.18
C TYR A 34 0.97 -21.27 13.18
N ALA A 35 0.38 -21.10 14.35
CA ALA A 35 -1.03 -20.72 14.47
C ALA A 35 -1.32 -19.37 13.83
N GLN A 36 -0.42 -18.41 13.98
CA GLN A 36 -0.55 -17.08 13.41
C GLN A 36 -0.41 -17.08 11.89
N SER A 37 0.57 -17.78 11.34
CA SER A 37 0.73 -17.92 9.89
C SER A 37 -0.50 -18.59 9.26
N ALA A 38 -1.05 -19.64 9.90
CA ALA A 38 -2.27 -20.27 9.45
C ALA A 38 -3.47 -19.30 9.45
N ARG A 39 -3.65 -18.48 10.50
CA ARG A 39 -4.68 -17.44 10.54
C ARG A 39 -4.49 -16.39 9.46
N ALA A 40 -3.23 -15.94 9.23
CA ALA A 40 -2.93 -14.98 8.17
C ALA A 40 -3.25 -15.54 6.79
N LEU A 41 -2.96 -16.83 6.52
CA LEU A 41 -3.30 -17.50 5.27
C LEU A 41 -4.82 -17.67 5.09
N GLN A 42 -5.54 -18.04 6.14
CA GLN A 42 -7.01 -18.06 6.12
C GLN A 42 -7.59 -16.66 5.83
N HIS A 43 -6.96 -15.61 6.39
CA HIS A 43 -7.36 -14.24 6.10
C HIS A 43 -7.07 -13.88 4.64
N CYS A 44 -5.92 -14.28 4.07
CA CYS A 44 -5.65 -14.12 2.64
C CYS A 44 -6.75 -14.74 1.77
N GLU A 45 -7.12 -15.99 2.05
CA GLU A 45 -8.21 -16.68 1.34
C GLU A 45 -9.55 -15.94 1.46
N GLN A 46 -9.85 -15.40 2.66
CA GLN A 46 -11.07 -14.62 2.87
C GLN A 46 -11.04 -13.32 2.08
N LEU A 47 -9.94 -12.57 2.10
CA LEU A 47 -9.81 -11.33 1.33
C LEU A 47 -9.98 -11.56 -0.17
N ILE A 48 -9.43 -12.67 -0.71
CA ILE A 48 -9.63 -13.05 -2.12
C ILE A 48 -11.11 -13.35 -2.40
N LYS A 49 -11.79 -14.11 -1.54
CA LYS A 49 -13.24 -14.36 -1.65
C LYS A 49 -14.08 -13.08 -1.57
N ASP A 50 -13.64 -12.12 -0.78
CA ASP A 50 -14.27 -10.80 -0.62
C ASP A 50 -13.98 -9.87 -1.80
N GLY A 51 -13.11 -10.27 -2.75
CA GLY A 51 -12.81 -9.57 -3.99
C GLY A 51 -11.55 -8.72 -3.97
N ALA A 52 -10.58 -9.01 -3.10
CA ALA A 52 -9.27 -8.39 -3.18
C ALA A 52 -8.56 -8.78 -4.49
N ASP A 53 -8.02 -7.78 -5.19
CA ASP A 53 -7.23 -7.96 -6.41
C ASP A 53 -5.76 -8.23 -6.08
N ILE A 54 -5.27 -7.73 -4.96
CA ILE A 54 -3.89 -7.81 -4.50
C ILE A 54 -3.91 -8.08 -2.99
N LEU A 55 -3.04 -8.95 -2.51
CA LEU A 55 -2.78 -9.12 -1.07
C LEU A 55 -1.55 -8.31 -0.69
N ASP A 56 -1.62 -7.53 0.39
CA ASP A 56 -0.48 -6.77 0.90
C ASP A 56 -0.10 -7.23 2.31
N ILE A 57 1.00 -7.98 2.40
CA ILE A 57 1.45 -8.69 3.60
C ILE A 57 2.47 -7.83 4.34
N GLY A 58 2.16 -7.41 5.58
CA GLY A 58 3.05 -6.62 6.41
C GLY A 58 3.44 -7.32 7.71
N GLY A 59 4.73 -7.40 8.00
CA GLY A 59 5.29 -7.95 9.24
C GLY A 59 5.57 -6.91 10.32
N VAL A 60 5.39 -5.63 10.01
CA VAL A 60 5.63 -4.50 10.91
C VAL A 60 4.39 -3.62 10.95
N SER A 61 3.93 -3.30 12.16
CA SER A 61 2.89 -2.28 12.29
C SER A 61 3.49 -0.90 12.02
N SER A 62 3.06 -0.24 10.95
CA SER A 62 3.39 1.16 10.68
C SER A 62 2.57 2.16 11.50
N ARG A 63 1.77 1.68 12.48
CA ARG A 63 0.98 2.53 13.37
C ARG A 63 1.89 3.29 14.33
N ARG A 64 1.47 4.52 14.66
CA ARG A 64 2.15 5.37 15.65
C ARG A 64 2.39 4.63 16.95
N GLY A 65 3.65 4.65 17.44
CA GLY A 65 4.03 4.05 18.73
C GLY A 65 4.16 2.53 18.73
N SER A 66 4.00 1.86 17.59
CA SER A 66 4.31 0.42 17.51
C SER A 66 5.80 0.19 17.73
N PRO A 67 6.18 -0.81 18.55
CA PRO A 67 7.58 -1.16 18.74
C PRO A 67 8.20 -1.58 17.39
N ALA A 68 9.46 -1.17 17.17
CA ALA A 68 10.19 -1.59 15.99
C ALA A 68 10.38 -3.11 16.01
N VAL A 69 9.89 -3.81 15.00
CA VAL A 69 10.13 -5.24 14.82
C VAL A 69 11.52 -5.42 14.22
N GLY A 70 12.39 -6.17 14.90
CA GLY A 70 13.74 -6.50 14.39
C GLY A 70 13.65 -7.35 13.12
N LEU A 71 14.77 -7.40 12.36
CA LEU A 71 14.85 -8.15 11.10
C LEU A 71 14.39 -9.61 11.22
N VAL A 72 14.90 -10.32 12.23
CA VAL A 72 14.56 -11.74 12.47
C VAL A 72 13.08 -11.94 12.78
N GLY A 73 12.47 -11.02 13.54
CA GLY A 73 11.04 -11.06 13.84
C GLY A 73 10.18 -10.84 12.60
N GLU A 74 10.53 -9.86 11.77
CA GLU A 74 9.81 -9.57 10.54
C GLU A 74 9.92 -10.73 9.53
N LEU A 75 11.13 -11.24 9.29
CA LEU A 75 11.33 -12.43 8.45
C LEU A 75 10.53 -13.63 8.96
N GLY A 76 10.54 -13.88 10.27
CA GLY A 76 9.82 -14.98 10.89
C GLY A 76 8.29 -14.88 10.74
N GLY A 77 7.74 -13.67 10.70
CA GLY A 77 6.30 -13.45 10.47
C GLY A 77 5.92 -13.48 9.01
N VAL A 78 6.69 -12.81 8.14
CA VAL A 78 6.33 -12.57 6.74
C VAL A 78 6.57 -13.78 5.85
N LEU A 79 7.75 -14.44 5.96
CA LEU A 79 8.14 -15.50 5.01
C LEU A 79 7.16 -16.69 4.96
N PRO A 80 6.64 -17.22 6.09
CA PRO A 80 5.67 -18.32 6.04
C PRO A 80 4.37 -17.92 5.32
N VAL A 81 3.91 -16.68 5.54
CA VAL A 81 2.67 -16.18 4.93
C VAL A 81 2.87 -15.94 3.44
N VAL A 82 3.97 -15.28 3.03
CA VAL A 82 4.29 -15.07 1.61
C VAL A 82 4.40 -16.39 0.86
N ARG A 83 5.10 -17.39 1.43
CA ARG A 83 5.25 -18.73 0.81
C ARG A 83 3.92 -19.40 0.52
N GLY A 84 2.93 -19.26 1.40
CA GLY A 84 1.58 -19.78 1.17
C GLY A 84 0.78 -18.90 0.20
N ALA A 85 0.86 -17.59 0.33
CA ALA A 85 0.06 -16.65 -0.46
C ALA A 85 0.43 -16.63 -1.95
N VAL A 86 1.71 -16.82 -2.31
CA VAL A 86 2.16 -16.81 -3.73
C VAL A 86 1.51 -17.90 -4.60
N SER A 87 0.97 -18.95 -3.98
CA SER A 87 0.24 -20.01 -4.69
C SER A 87 -1.26 -19.74 -4.83
N MET A 88 -1.80 -18.65 -4.27
CA MET A 88 -3.24 -18.36 -4.24
C MET A 88 -3.80 -17.72 -5.52
N GLY A 89 -2.95 -17.49 -6.54
CA GLY A 89 -3.37 -17.02 -7.86
C GLY A 89 -3.64 -15.53 -8.00
N VAL A 90 -3.33 -14.72 -6.98
CA VAL A 90 -3.38 -13.26 -7.01
C VAL A 90 -2.01 -12.65 -6.76
N PRO A 91 -1.75 -11.41 -7.20
CA PRO A 91 -0.51 -10.70 -6.89
C PRO A 91 -0.31 -10.55 -5.38
N VAL A 92 0.94 -10.81 -4.94
CA VAL A 92 1.37 -10.67 -3.54
C VAL A 92 2.32 -9.50 -3.42
N SER A 93 1.88 -8.49 -2.67
CA SER A 93 2.65 -7.33 -2.24
C SER A 93 3.19 -7.56 -0.82
N VAL A 94 4.37 -7.04 -0.52
CA VAL A 94 4.94 -7.07 0.82
C VAL A 94 5.27 -5.67 1.29
N ASP A 95 4.61 -5.26 2.41
CA ASP A 95 4.83 -3.98 3.09
C ASP A 95 6.08 -4.09 3.98
N THR A 96 7.20 -3.62 3.46
CA THR A 96 8.49 -3.61 4.14
C THR A 96 9.42 -2.52 3.61
N TYR A 97 10.25 -1.96 4.50
CA TYR A 97 11.30 -1.02 4.14
C TYR A 97 12.72 -1.61 4.31
N LYS A 98 12.85 -2.88 4.74
CA LYS A 98 14.15 -3.53 4.99
C LYS A 98 14.64 -4.28 3.74
N PRO A 99 15.80 -3.94 3.18
CA PRO A 99 16.33 -4.58 1.98
C PRO A 99 16.50 -6.10 2.10
N GLU A 100 16.83 -6.58 3.29
CA GLU A 100 17.00 -8.02 3.54
C GLU A 100 15.65 -8.75 3.44
N VAL A 101 14.58 -8.14 3.96
CA VAL A 101 13.22 -8.69 3.84
C VAL A 101 12.77 -8.65 2.39
N MET A 102 12.99 -7.50 1.69
CA MET A 102 12.66 -7.35 0.27
C MET A 102 13.28 -8.49 -0.56
N ARG A 103 14.58 -8.74 -0.39
CA ARG A 103 15.27 -9.82 -1.11
C ARG A 103 14.65 -11.17 -0.81
N ALA A 104 14.47 -11.50 0.46
CA ALA A 104 13.96 -12.80 0.88
C ALA A 104 12.54 -13.08 0.38
N VAL A 105 11.65 -12.06 0.33
CA VAL A 105 10.28 -12.24 -0.17
C VAL A 105 10.22 -12.31 -1.69
N LEU A 106 11.08 -11.56 -2.40
CA LEU A 106 11.20 -11.65 -3.85
C LEU A 106 11.75 -13.02 -4.28
N ASP A 107 12.71 -13.59 -3.55
CA ASP A 107 13.23 -14.95 -3.77
C ASP A 107 12.15 -16.03 -3.55
N LEU A 108 11.12 -15.75 -2.73
CA LEU A 108 9.94 -16.60 -2.56
C LEU A 108 8.86 -16.41 -3.64
N GLY A 109 9.02 -15.43 -4.52
CA GLY A 109 8.06 -15.14 -5.60
C GLY A 109 7.02 -14.09 -5.27
N ALA A 110 7.27 -13.20 -4.28
CA ALA A 110 6.46 -12.00 -4.12
C ALA A 110 6.51 -11.15 -5.40
N ASP A 111 5.41 -10.47 -5.70
CA ASP A 111 5.25 -9.72 -6.94
C ASP A 111 5.62 -8.25 -6.80
N ILE A 112 5.38 -7.67 -5.62
CA ILE A 112 5.44 -6.24 -5.37
C ILE A 112 6.14 -5.98 -4.04
N ILE A 113 6.99 -4.96 -4.03
CA ILE A 113 7.49 -4.33 -2.80
C ILE A 113 6.70 -3.05 -2.56
N ASN A 114 6.03 -2.96 -1.42
CA ASN A 114 5.32 -1.77 -0.95
C ASN A 114 6.18 -1.12 0.15
N ASP A 115 6.86 -0.01 -0.17
CA ASP A 115 7.81 0.60 0.76
C ASP A 115 7.37 1.99 1.23
N ILE A 116 7.02 2.09 2.52
CA ILE A 116 6.64 3.35 3.18
C ILE A 116 7.77 4.40 3.21
N TRP A 117 9.01 4.00 2.91
CA TRP A 117 10.19 4.87 2.85
C TRP A 117 10.62 5.22 1.43
N ALA A 118 9.90 4.78 0.41
CA ALA A 118 10.26 4.98 -0.99
C ALA A 118 11.72 4.57 -1.30
N LEU A 119 12.12 3.41 -0.81
CA LEU A 119 13.45 2.79 -1.00
C LEU A 119 14.64 3.64 -0.48
N ARG A 120 14.39 4.51 0.52
CA ARG A 120 15.46 5.34 1.14
C ARG A 120 16.40 4.57 2.06
N GLN A 121 16.07 3.35 2.45
CA GLN A 121 17.00 2.51 3.22
C GLN A 121 18.20 2.11 2.35
N PRO A 122 19.42 2.15 2.91
CA PRO A 122 20.62 1.75 2.16
C PRO A 122 20.48 0.36 1.57
N GLY A 123 20.65 0.23 0.24
CA GLY A 123 20.53 -1.03 -0.49
C GLY A 123 19.13 -1.38 -1.01
N ALA A 124 18.05 -0.70 -0.55
CA ALA A 124 16.68 -1.00 -0.99
C ALA A 124 16.47 -0.79 -2.51
N GLN A 125 16.94 0.33 -3.05
CA GLN A 125 16.88 0.59 -4.50
C GLN A 125 17.63 -0.49 -5.30
N ALA A 126 18.81 -0.90 -4.82
CA ALA A 126 19.60 -1.93 -5.49
C ALA A 126 18.89 -3.29 -5.53
N VAL A 127 18.17 -3.67 -4.48
CA VAL A 127 17.35 -4.90 -4.46
C VAL A 127 16.27 -4.86 -5.53
N VAL A 128 15.48 -3.79 -5.59
CA VAL A 128 14.40 -3.63 -6.57
C VAL A 128 14.94 -3.52 -8.00
N ALA A 129 16.03 -2.75 -8.21
CA ALA A 129 16.64 -2.58 -9.53
C ALA A 129 17.29 -3.86 -10.06
N SER A 130 17.88 -4.68 -9.19
CA SER A 130 18.47 -5.96 -9.60
C SER A 130 17.43 -7.05 -9.90
N HIS A 131 16.20 -6.91 -9.41
CA HIS A 131 15.13 -7.86 -9.71
C HIS A 131 14.52 -7.56 -11.10
N PRO A 132 14.39 -8.58 -11.99
CA PRO A 132 14.03 -8.34 -13.39
C PRO A 132 12.66 -7.72 -13.60
N ALA A 133 11.70 -7.98 -12.71
CA ALA A 133 10.30 -7.64 -12.99
C ALA A 133 9.42 -7.27 -11.78
N CYS A 134 9.93 -7.20 -10.53
CA CYS A 134 9.05 -6.87 -9.40
C CYS A 134 8.42 -5.48 -9.56
N GLY A 135 7.14 -5.38 -9.22
CA GLY A 135 6.48 -4.10 -9.06
C GLY A 135 6.93 -3.41 -7.78
N VAL A 136 6.77 -2.10 -7.71
CA VAL A 136 7.10 -1.32 -6.51
C VAL A 136 6.08 -0.21 -6.28
N CYS A 137 5.68 -0.04 -5.01
CA CYS A 137 4.94 1.12 -4.55
C CYS A 137 5.87 2.01 -3.74
N LEU A 138 6.06 3.25 -4.19
CA LEU A 138 6.87 4.27 -3.53
C LEU A 138 5.95 5.19 -2.74
N MET A 139 6.04 5.17 -1.39
CA MET A 139 5.20 6.01 -0.55
C MET A 139 5.98 7.17 0.06
N HIS A 140 5.35 8.35 0.09
CA HIS A 140 5.88 9.49 0.80
C HIS A 140 5.63 9.40 2.30
N MET A 141 6.72 9.41 3.07
CA MET A 141 6.70 9.61 4.51
C MET A 141 7.61 10.76 4.89
N HIS A 142 7.09 11.71 5.68
CA HIS A 142 7.90 12.80 6.23
C HIS A 142 8.75 12.30 7.38
N ARG A 143 10.09 12.47 7.30
CA ARG A 143 11.06 11.97 8.30
C ARG A 143 11.03 10.44 8.43
N ASP A 144 11.01 9.94 9.65
CA ASP A 144 11.00 8.52 10.02
C ASP A 144 9.73 8.16 10.83
N PRO A 145 9.35 6.88 10.94
CA PRO A 145 8.12 6.46 11.61
C PRO A 145 8.00 6.88 13.08
N GLN A 146 9.14 7.12 13.76
CA GLN A 146 9.15 7.47 15.18
C GLN A 146 8.96 8.98 15.39
N THR A 147 9.52 9.80 14.51
CA THR A 147 9.53 11.27 14.65
C THR A 147 8.55 12.00 13.74
N MET A 148 7.97 11.34 12.74
CA MET A 148 7.11 11.95 11.71
C MET A 148 5.93 12.78 12.25
N GLN A 149 5.41 12.46 13.42
CA GLN A 149 4.26 13.17 14.02
C GLN A 149 4.68 14.31 14.96
N ALA A 150 5.94 14.35 15.39
CA ALA A 150 6.41 15.38 16.31
C ALA A 150 6.62 16.74 15.62
N SER A 151 6.83 16.74 14.31
CA SER A 151 7.03 17.95 13.51
C SER A 151 6.46 17.71 12.11
N PRO A 152 5.15 17.95 11.91
CA PRO A 152 4.52 17.83 10.60
C PRO A 152 5.19 18.70 9.54
N MET A 153 4.89 18.44 8.26
CA MET A 153 5.37 19.25 7.14
C MET A 153 4.81 20.67 7.20
N ASP A 154 5.55 21.63 6.69
CA ASP A 154 5.14 23.02 6.53
C ASP A 154 5.02 23.40 5.05
N GLY A 155 4.22 24.45 4.77
CA GLY A 155 4.05 25.02 3.42
C GLY A 155 3.14 24.19 2.51
N ASP A 156 3.35 24.28 1.21
CA ASP A 156 2.58 23.54 0.20
C ASP A 156 2.98 22.07 0.19
N ILE A 157 2.23 21.26 0.92
CA ILE A 157 2.52 19.84 1.07
C ILE A 157 2.20 19.03 -0.19
N VAL A 158 1.25 19.48 -1.03
CA VAL A 158 0.90 18.78 -2.27
C VAL A 158 2.08 18.84 -3.22
N LEU A 159 2.64 20.02 -3.44
CA LEU A 159 3.83 20.22 -4.26
C LEU A 159 5.04 19.46 -3.72
N GLN A 160 5.29 19.52 -2.39
CA GLN A 160 6.43 18.84 -1.77
C GLN A 160 6.33 17.32 -1.89
N VAL A 161 5.17 16.73 -1.61
CA VAL A 161 4.93 15.29 -1.72
C VAL A 161 5.05 14.83 -3.16
N ARG A 162 4.45 15.56 -4.11
CA ARG A 162 4.55 15.27 -5.54
C ARG A 162 6.00 15.26 -6.01
N ARG A 163 6.76 16.32 -5.71
CA ARG A 163 8.17 16.43 -6.07
C ARG A 163 9.00 15.28 -5.49
N PHE A 164 8.81 14.94 -4.21
CA PHE A 164 9.49 13.81 -3.59
C PHE A 164 9.21 12.48 -4.30
N LEU A 165 7.96 12.21 -4.65
CA LEU A 165 7.57 10.97 -5.32
C LEU A 165 8.13 10.92 -6.75
N GLN A 166 8.11 12.03 -7.46
CA GLN A 166 8.70 12.16 -8.79
C GLN A 166 10.21 11.90 -8.75
N GLU A 167 10.96 12.57 -7.86
CA GLU A 167 12.40 12.38 -7.68
C GLU A 167 12.75 10.93 -7.31
N SER A 168 11.91 10.29 -6.46
CA SER A 168 12.09 8.89 -6.08
C SER A 168 11.90 7.93 -7.27
N ALA A 169 10.88 8.16 -8.10
CA ALA A 169 10.64 7.38 -9.30
C ALA A 169 11.74 7.57 -10.35
N GLU A 170 12.15 8.81 -10.59
CA GLU A 170 13.25 9.15 -11.52
C GLU A 170 14.56 8.48 -11.09
N SER A 171 14.89 8.53 -9.79
CA SER A 171 16.07 7.85 -9.25
C SER A 171 16.05 6.35 -9.53
N LEU A 172 14.91 5.71 -9.36
CA LEU A 172 14.76 4.27 -9.61
C LEU A 172 14.82 3.95 -11.11
N CYS A 173 14.21 4.79 -11.95
CA CYS A 173 14.30 4.67 -13.42
C CYS A 173 15.73 4.84 -13.91
N ALA A 174 16.53 5.73 -13.33
CA ALA A 174 17.95 5.89 -13.65
C ALA A 174 18.79 4.64 -13.34
N MET A 175 18.30 3.75 -12.47
CA MET A 175 18.90 2.44 -12.21
C MET A 175 18.36 1.33 -13.14
N GLY A 176 17.55 1.66 -14.15
CA GLY A 176 17.05 0.73 -15.18
C GLY A 176 15.67 0.12 -14.87
N VAL A 177 15.00 0.51 -13.79
CA VAL A 177 13.63 0.08 -13.50
C VAL A 177 12.66 0.77 -14.47
N GLN A 178 11.80 -0.02 -15.13
CA GLN A 178 10.84 0.53 -16.07
C GLN A 178 9.71 1.28 -15.35
N PRO A 179 9.24 2.43 -15.87
CA PRO A 179 8.19 3.24 -15.24
C PRO A 179 6.89 2.48 -14.97
N ASP A 180 6.54 1.49 -15.80
CA ASP A 180 5.33 0.68 -15.66
C ASP A 180 5.39 -0.32 -14.48
N ARG A 181 6.55 -0.44 -13.82
CA ARG A 181 6.72 -1.19 -12.57
C ARG A 181 6.42 -0.35 -11.32
N ILE A 182 6.23 0.97 -11.46
CA ILE A 182 6.16 1.92 -10.34
C ILE A 182 4.73 2.40 -10.13
N VAL A 183 4.29 2.37 -8.87
CA VAL A 183 3.08 3.01 -8.36
C VAL A 183 3.47 4.00 -7.28
N LEU A 184 2.79 5.13 -7.19
CA LEU A 184 3.06 6.17 -6.20
C LEU A 184 1.96 6.21 -5.14
N ASP A 185 2.34 6.45 -3.87
CA ASP A 185 1.41 6.68 -2.75
C ASP A 185 1.76 8.00 -2.04
N PRO A 186 0.85 8.98 -1.98
CA PRO A 186 1.07 10.23 -1.24
C PRO A 186 1.27 10.06 0.27
N GLY A 187 1.00 8.89 0.83
CA GLY A 187 1.31 8.55 2.22
C GLY A 187 0.45 9.28 3.23
N VAL A 188 -0.87 9.14 3.11
CA VAL A 188 -1.83 9.68 4.09
C VAL A 188 -1.54 9.16 5.49
N GLY A 189 -1.47 10.06 6.49
CA GLY A 189 -1.22 9.70 7.89
C GLY A 189 0.26 9.54 8.25
N PHE A 190 1.19 9.76 7.32
CA PHE A 190 2.62 9.64 7.56
C PHE A 190 3.30 11.02 7.62
N GLY A 191 3.37 11.59 8.83
CA GLY A 191 4.02 12.88 9.10
C GLY A 191 3.26 14.10 8.59
N LYS A 192 1.94 14.02 8.55
CA LYS A 192 1.04 15.06 8.06
C LYS A 192 -0.08 15.34 9.08
N THR A 193 -0.54 16.58 9.17
CA THR A 193 -1.71 16.95 9.98
C THR A 193 -3.00 16.40 9.34
N VAL A 194 -4.12 16.53 10.06
CA VAL A 194 -5.46 16.15 9.55
C VAL A 194 -5.78 16.95 8.29
N GLU A 195 -5.61 18.27 8.36
CA GLU A 195 -5.86 19.20 7.25
C GLU A 195 -4.97 18.88 6.04
N GLN A 196 -3.70 18.60 6.28
CA GLN A 196 -2.74 18.22 5.24
C GLN A 196 -3.15 16.91 4.55
N ASN A 197 -3.60 15.91 5.30
CA ASN A 197 -4.09 14.66 4.72
C ASN A 197 -5.32 14.89 3.82
N PHE A 198 -6.28 15.71 4.26
CA PHE A 198 -7.43 16.04 3.42
C PHE A 198 -7.08 16.95 2.25
N SER A 199 -6.07 17.83 2.38
CA SER A 199 -5.52 18.58 1.26
C SER A 199 -4.95 17.66 0.19
N LEU A 200 -4.16 16.61 0.57
CA LEU A 200 -3.68 15.59 -0.37
C LEU A 200 -4.83 14.89 -1.09
N LEU A 201 -5.91 14.56 -0.39
CA LEU A 201 -7.09 13.96 -1.01
C LEU A 201 -7.77 14.93 -1.97
N ALA A 202 -7.97 16.18 -1.58
CA ALA A 202 -8.64 17.18 -2.39
C ALA A 202 -7.90 17.44 -3.72
N HIS A 203 -6.57 17.48 -3.67
CA HIS A 203 -5.69 17.76 -4.81
C HIS A 203 -5.04 16.49 -5.41
N GLN A 204 -5.57 15.29 -5.08
CA GLN A 204 -4.96 14.02 -5.48
C GLN A 204 -4.78 13.89 -7.00
N ALA A 205 -5.69 14.44 -7.80
CA ALA A 205 -5.61 14.41 -9.26
C ALA A 205 -4.33 15.08 -9.82
N GLU A 206 -3.69 15.98 -9.06
CA GLU A 206 -2.44 16.62 -9.50
C GLU A 206 -1.27 15.64 -9.60
N PHE A 207 -1.29 14.56 -8.81
CA PHE A 207 -0.27 13.51 -8.86
C PHE A 207 -0.32 12.67 -10.15
N LEU A 208 -1.45 12.69 -10.87
CA LEU A 208 -1.60 11.96 -12.15
C LEU A 208 -0.81 12.59 -13.28
N ALA A 209 -0.44 13.88 -13.16
CA ALA A 209 0.32 14.59 -14.18
C ALA A 209 1.72 14.00 -14.41
N ASP A 210 2.25 13.23 -13.46
CA ASP A 210 3.56 12.58 -13.55
C ASP A 210 3.51 11.24 -14.30
N GLY A 211 2.30 10.79 -14.70
CA GLY A 211 2.08 9.61 -15.54
C GLY A 211 2.14 8.27 -14.81
N TYR A 212 2.34 8.26 -13.50
CA TYR A 212 2.34 7.06 -12.68
C TYR A 212 0.95 6.75 -12.11
N PRO A 213 0.60 5.46 -11.95
CA PRO A 213 -0.60 5.09 -11.22
C PRO A 213 -0.48 5.43 -9.73
N LEU A 214 -1.64 5.70 -9.08
CA LEU A 214 -1.72 6.07 -7.68
C LEU A 214 -2.36 4.98 -6.82
N LEU A 215 -1.74 4.74 -5.66
CA LEU A 215 -2.31 4.00 -4.54
C LEU A 215 -2.77 4.97 -3.46
N ALA A 216 -3.91 4.69 -2.84
CA ALA A 216 -4.45 5.46 -1.72
C ALA A 216 -4.78 4.57 -0.52
N GLY A 217 -4.13 4.82 0.61
CA GLY A 217 -4.28 4.06 1.86
C GLY A 217 -5.00 4.85 2.96
N TRP A 218 -6.32 5.01 2.89
CA TRP A 218 -7.12 5.75 3.89
C TRP A 218 -7.67 4.90 5.03
N SER A 219 -7.67 3.59 4.86
CA SER A 219 -8.40 2.68 5.73
C SER A 219 -8.02 2.79 7.20
N ARG A 220 -9.02 3.10 8.04
CA ARG A 220 -8.96 3.24 9.50
C ARG A 220 -7.97 4.29 10.03
N LYS A 221 -7.51 5.21 9.18
CA LYS A 221 -6.53 6.26 9.54
C LYS A 221 -7.08 7.21 10.62
N SER A 222 -6.18 7.76 11.45
CA SER A 222 -6.52 8.68 12.54
C SER A 222 -7.21 9.96 12.04
N SER A 223 -6.88 10.43 10.84
CA SER A 223 -7.54 11.60 10.23
C SER A 223 -9.05 11.38 10.03
N LEU A 224 -9.49 10.14 9.76
CA LEU A 224 -10.91 9.82 9.68
C LEU A 224 -11.57 9.88 11.06
N GLY A 225 -10.89 9.35 12.08
CA GLY A 225 -11.37 9.48 13.47
C GLY A 225 -11.47 10.93 13.93
N ALA A 226 -10.50 11.77 13.56
CA ALA A 226 -10.49 13.19 13.93
C ALA A 226 -11.70 13.97 13.40
N VAL A 227 -12.18 13.66 12.20
CA VAL A 227 -13.34 14.36 11.59
C VAL A 227 -14.68 13.71 11.92
N THR A 228 -14.69 12.44 12.32
CA THR A 228 -15.95 11.71 12.60
C THR A 228 -16.21 11.48 14.09
N GLY A 229 -15.19 11.64 14.94
CA GLY A 229 -15.26 11.28 16.36
C GLY A 229 -15.24 9.77 16.62
N LEU A 230 -15.03 8.93 15.58
CA LEU A 230 -15.13 7.47 15.69
C LEU A 230 -13.80 6.82 16.12
N GLU A 231 -13.90 5.80 16.96
CA GLU A 231 -12.78 4.94 17.32
C GLU A 231 -12.37 4.06 16.13
N VAL A 232 -11.16 3.47 16.21
CA VAL A 232 -10.51 2.79 15.08
C VAL A 232 -11.31 1.60 14.54
N ASP A 233 -11.99 0.86 15.38
CA ASP A 233 -12.86 -0.27 15.04
C ASP A 233 -14.18 0.15 14.38
N GLN A 234 -14.62 1.39 14.59
CA GLN A 234 -15.83 1.98 14.04
C GLN A 234 -15.60 2.71 12.70
N ARG A 235 -14.35 2.79 12.21
CA ARG A 235 -13.98 3.58 11.02
C ARG A 235 -14.20 2.87 9.70
N MET A 236 -14.96 1.77 9.63
CA MET A 236 -15.21 1.07 8.37
C MET A 236 -15.93 2.00 7.36
N VAL A 237 -17.06 2.60 7.74
CA VAL A 237 -17.82 3.50 6.86
C VAL A 237 -17.00 4.72 6.40
N PRO A 238 -16.32 5.49 7.29
CA PRO A 238 -15.42 6.55 6.85
C PRO A 238 -14.30 6.07 5.94
N SER A 239 -13.77 4.86 6.15
CA SER A 239 -12.72 4.27 5.30
C SER A 239 -13.20 4.03 3.89
N VAL A 240 -14.39 3.44 3.72
CA VAL A 240 -15.03 3.21 2.42
C VAL A 240 -15.33 4.53 1.72
N ALA A 241 -15.87 5.53 2.44
CA ALA A 241 -16.14 6.85 1.88
C ALA A 241 -14.86 7.51 1.36
N ALA A 242 -13.77 7.48 2.15
CA ALA A 242 -12.48 8.03 1.74
C ALA A 242 -11.88 7.27 0.54
N ALA A 243 -12.05 5.95 0.46
CA ALA A 243 -11.62 5.14 -0.68
C ALA A 243 -12.37 5.56 -1.96
N LEU A 244 -13.70 5.73 -1.89
CA LEU A 244 -14.49 6.22 -3.03
C LEU A 244 -14.06 7.63 -3.47
N LEU A 245 -13.85 8.54 -2.53
CA LEU A 245 -13.37 9.89 -2.81
C LEU A 245 -11.96 9.87 -3.46
N ALA A 246 -11.10 8.95 -3.05
CA ALA A 246 -9.78 8.78 -3.66
C ALA A 246 -9.90 8.25 -5.09
N VAL A 247 -10.77 7.27 -5.33
CA VAL A 247 -11.04 6.74 -6.68
C VAL A 247 -11.62 7.81 -7.60
N GLU A 248 -12.57 8.61 -7.14
CA GLU A 248 -13.11 9.74 -7.89
C GLU A 248 -12.03 10.75 -8.31
N ARG A 249 -10.97 10.86 -7.51
CA ARG A 249 -9.81 11.74 -7.75
C ARG A 249 -8.63 11.02 -8.39
N GLY A 250 -8.86 9.85 -8.99
CA GLY A 250 -7.91 9.15 -9.83
C GLY A 250 -7.02 8.13 -9.14
N ALA A 251 -7.31 7.69 -7.91
CA ALA A 251 -6.62 6.53 -7.35
C ALA A 251 -6.94 5.27 -8.18
N HIS A 252 -5.91 4.56 -8.59
CA HIS A 252 -6.01 3.30 -9.32
C HIS A 252 -6.12 2.11 -8.38
N ILE A 253 -5.55 2.23 -7.18
CA ILE A 253 -5.49 1.18 -6.18
C ILE A 253 -5.91 1.77 -4.83
N VAL A 254 -6.78 1.08 -4.09
CA VAL A 254 -7.14 1.42 -2.71
C VAL A 254 -6.68 0.30 -1.78
N ARG A 255 -5.86 0.66 -0.77
CA ARG A 255 -5.31 -0.27 0.22
C ARG A 255 -6.19 -0.24 1.47
N VAL A 256 -6.85 -1.36 1.77
CA VAL A 256 -7.96 -1.41 2.74
C VAL A 256 -7.92 -2.63 3.66
N HIS A 257 -8.52 -2.49 4.86
CA HIS A 257 -8.83 -3.60 5.77
C HIS A 257 -10.19 -4.25 5.43
N ASP A 258 -11.17 -3.43 5.05
CA ASP A 258 -12.57 -3.83 4.88
C ASP A 258 -12.85 -4.04 3.37
N VAL A 259 -12.31 -5.16 2.82
CA VAL A 259 -12.31 -5.45 1.37
C VAL A 259 -13.73 -5.61 0.84
N ARG A 260 -14.56 -6.44 1.47
CA ARG A 260 -15.92 -6.72 1.03
C ARG A 260 -16.77 -5.46 0.87
N GLU A 261 -16.73 -4.59 1.86
CA GLU A 261 -17.48 -3.34 1.90
C GLU A 261 -16.96 -2.34 0.86
N THR A 262 -15.63 -2.31 0.67
CA THR A 262 -15.00 -1.47 -0.36
C THR A 262 -15.36 -1.95 -1.76
N VAL A 263 -15.31 -3.25 -2.03
CA VAL A 263 -15.71 -3.83 -3.34
C VAL A 263 -17.17 -3.55 -3.62
N ALA A 264 -18.06 -3.71 -2.64
CA ALA A 264 -19.48 -3.41 -2.79
C ALA A 264 -19.70 -1.92 -3.14
N ALA A 265 -19.00 -1.00 -2.47
CA ALA A 265 -19.08 0.43 -2.73
C ALA A 265 -18.53 0.81 -4.12
N LEU A 266 -17.40 0.21 -4.54
CA LEU A 266 -16.83 0.40 -5.87
C LEU A 266 -17.72 -0.14 -6.99
N SER A 267 -18.50 -1.20 -6.73
CA SER A 267 -19.50 -1.72 -7.68
C SER A 267 -20.60 -0.69 -7.92
N VAL A 268 -21.10 -0.03 -6.86
CA VAL A 268 -22.08 1.07 -6.98
C VAL A 268 -21.47 2.25 -7.74
N TRP A 269 -20.26 2.63 -7.41
CA TRP A 269 -19.52 3.69 -8.10
C TRP A 269 -19.34 3.40 -9.59
N SER A 270 -18.96 2.15 -9.95
CA SER A 270 -18.82 1.75 -11.36
C SER A 270 -20.15 1.79 -12.13
N ALA A 271 -21.24 1.36 -11.50
CA ALA A 271 -22.57 1.38 -12.11
C ALA A 271 -23.10 2.81 -12.33
N ALA A 272 -22.68 3.77 -11.50
CA ALA A 272 -23.08 5.17 -11.61
C ALA A 272 -22.31 5.94 -12.70
N ARG A 273 -21.24 5.38 -13.26
CA ARG A 273 -20.46 6.04 -14.33
C ARG A 273 -21.12 5.81 -15.69
N PRO A 274 -21.22 6.85 -16.54
CA PRO A 274 -21.68 6.67 -17.91
C PRO A 274 -20.79 5.64 -18.61
N SER A 275 -21.39 4.62 -19.22
CA SER A 275 -20.66 3.71 -20.11
C SER A 275 -19.96 4.53 -21.20
N ALA A 276 -18.67 4.34 -21.41
CA ALA A 276 -17.87 5.04 -22.43
C ALA A 276 -18.34 4.77 -23.88
N SER A 277 -19.51 4.13 -24.08
CA SER A 277 -20.05 3.65 -25.35
C SER A 277 -21.28 4.40 -25.88
N LEU A 278 -21.64 5.58 -25.36
CA LEU A 278 -22.80 6.35 -25.86
C LEU A 278 -22.45 7.74 -26.41
N VAL A 279 -21.28 7.90 -27.04
CA VAL A 279 -21.07 8.99 -28.00
C VAL A 279 -20.74 8.33 -29.34
N ARG A 280 -21.79 8.06 -30.11
CA ARG A 280 -21.70 7.86 -31.55
C ARG A 280 -22.05 9.17 -32.24
#